data_5352867a739428e651c918d77d9d492e
#
_entry.id   5352867a739428e651c918d77d9d492e
#
_cell.length_a   1.000
_cell.length_b   1.000
_cell.length_c   1.000
_cell.angle_alpha   90.00
_cell.angle_beta   90.00
_cell.angle_gamma   90.00
#
_symmetry.space_group_name_H-M   'P 1'
#
loop_
_entity.id
_entity.type
_entity.pdbx_description
1 polymer ?
#
loop_
_entity_poly.entity_id
_entity_poly.type
_entity_poly.pdbx_seq_one_letter_code
_entity_poly.pdbx_strand_id
1 'polypeptide(L)'
;GYFGTTEDEACVKYADFVKAGLHIAAKNPLENVGPSDILGSDIFIERVKLRCLNNRKLDRELPGLRALNANLDHRPAINQIKATAEKVFGKRSGLSRNVTMYLAHKYTGNKLEEIGQIFGLGMSGVSSAISRIEKIISRDLKLGQLVKEIEEKLFR
;
A
#
# COMPACT_ATOMS: atom_id res chain seq x y z
N GLY A 1 -9.37 -26.50 28.03
CA GLY A 1 -9.82 -25.71 26.88
C GLY A 1 -10.51 -24.42 27.34
N TYR A 2 -10.84 -23.54 26.43
CA TYR A 2 -11.39 -22.21 26.71
C TYR A 2 -12.77 -22.27 27.39
N PHE A 3 -13.55 -23.32 27.12
CA PHE A 3 -14.91 -23.48 27.62
C PHE A 3 -15.07 -24.54 28.72
N GLY A 4 -14.06 -25.34 29.02
CA GLY A 4 -14.15 -26.35 30.09
C GLY A 4 -12.97 -27.32 30.07
N THR A 5 -12.91 -28.16 31.12
CA THR A 5 -11.91 -29.21 31.28
C THR A 5 -12.37 -30.54 30.69
N THR A 6 -13.68 -30.78 30.61
CA THR A 6 -14.32 -31.95 30.00
C THR A 6 -15.08 -31.56 28.75
N GLU A 7 -15.32 -32.52 27.85
CA GLU A 7 -15.98 -32.25 26.56
C GLU A 7 -17.44 -31.84 26.77
N ASP A 8 -18.16 -32.51 27.69
CA ASP A 8 -19.55 -32.18 28.01
C ASP A 8 -19.70 -30.78 28.60
N GLU A 9 -18.81 -30.42 29.51
CA GLU A 9 -18.79 -29.07 30.09
C GLU A 9 -18.47 -27.98 29.06
N ALA A 10 -17.56 -28.27 28.15
CA ALA A 10 -17.23 -27.38 27.07
C ALA A 10 -18.39 -27.18 26.08
N CYS A 11 -19.12 -28.25 25.75
CA CYS A 11 -20.30 -28.19 24.89
C CYS A 11 -21.42 -27.34 25.50
N VAL A 12 -21.72 -27.51 26.77
CA VAL A 12 -22.75 -26.72 27.46
C VAL A 12 -22.35 -25.22 27.49
N LYS A 13 -21.16 -24.91 27.93
CA LYS A 13 -20.68 -23.51 28.00
C LYS A 13 -20.59 -22.85 26.62
N TYR A 14 -20.21 -23.61 25.59
CA TYR A 14 -20.22 -23.11 24.22
C TYR A 14 -21.64 -22.83 23.73
N ALA A 15 -22.60 -23.73 24.01
CA ALA A 15 -23.99 -23.49 23.66
C ALA A 15 -24.57 -22.25 24.33
N ASP A 16 -24.26 -22.03 25.61
CA ASP A 16 -24.70 -20.83 26.34
C ASP A 16 -24.04 -19.56 25.79
N PHE A 17 -22.76 -19.61 25.45
CA PHE A 17 -22.05 -18.50 24.78
C PHE A 17 -22.70 -18.14 23.43
N VAL A 18 -23.03 -19.15 22.61
CA VAL A 18 -23.70 -18.92 21.32
C VAL A 18 -25.09 -18.32 21.52
N LYS A 19 -25.89 -18.88 22.46
CA LYS A 19 -27.23 -18.34 22.78
C LYS A 19 -27.16 -16.89 23.26
N ALA A 20 -26.23 -16.56 24.14
CA ALA A 20 -26.01 -15.19 24.60
C ALA A 20 -25.63 -14.26 23.45
N GLY A 21 -24.80 -14.73 22.51
CA GLY A 21 -24.40 -13.97 21.33
C GLY A 21 -25.52 -13.70 20.33
N LEU A 22 -26.52 -14.59 20.22
CA LEU A 22 -27.65 -14.41 19.31
C LEU A 22 -28.57 -13.23 19.69
N HIS A 23 -28.59 -12.83 20.96
CA HIS A 23 -29.39 -11.69 21.44
C HIS A 23 -28.63 -10.36 21.48
N ILE A 24 -27.33 -10.41 21.26
CA ILE A 24 -26.50 -9.21 21.16
C ILE A 24 -26.39 -8.87 19.69
N ALA A 25 -26.86 -7.69 19.29
CA ALA A 25 -26.54 -7.15 17.98
C ALA A 25 -25.01 -6.97 17.91
N ALA A 26 -24.31 -8.01 17.51
CA ALA A 26 -22.86 -7.98 17.37
C ALA A 26 -22.53 -6.91 16.32
N LYS A 27 -21.85 -5.85 16.76
CA LYS A 27 -21.28 -4.87 15.83
C LYS A 27 -20.40 -5.62 14.85
N ASN A 28 -20.67 -5.42 13.57
CA ASN A 28 -19.82 -6.00 12.55
C ASN A 28 -18.36 -5.54 12.80
N PRO A 29 -17.43 -6.45 13.10
CA PRO A 29 -16.04 -6.05 13.36
C PRO A 29 -15.41 -5.33 12.16
N LEU A 30 -15.96 -5.51 10.96
CA LEU A 30 -15.51 -4.83 9.75
C LEU A 30 -15.94 -3.36 9.68
N GLU A 31 -16.90 -2.91 10.50
CA GLU A 31 -17.25 -1.48 10.58
C GLU A 31 -16.14 -0.65 11.23
N ASN A 32 -15.29 -1.29 12.01
CA ASN A 32 -14.15 -0.65 12.67
C ASN A 32 -12.83 -0.85 11.91
N VAL A 33 -12.88 -1.42 10.71
CA VAL A 33 -11.70 -1.50 9.84
C VAL A 33 -11.41 -0.09 9.33
N GLY A 34 -10.35 0.50 9.84
CA GLY A 34 -9.87 1.80 9.38
C GLY A 34 -9.39 1.73 7.92
N PRO A 35 -8.93 2.87 7.37
CA PRO A 35 -8.47 2.95 5.98
C PRO A 35 -7.31 2.00 5.62
N SER A 36 -6.79 1.26 6.58
CA SER A 36 -5.64 0.35 6.41
C SER A 36 -6.02 -1.11 6.14
N ASP A 37 -7.29 -1.47 6.01
CA ASP A 37 -7.77 -2.87 5.84
C ASP A 37 -7.18 -3.89 6.87
N ILE A 38 -6.61 -3.40 7.96
CA ILE A 38 -6.05 -4.20 9.04
C ILE A 38 -6.99 -4.11 10.24
N LEU A 39 -7.55 -5.26 10.64
CA LEU A 39 -8.37 -5.34 11.84
C LEU A 39 -7.47 -5.52 13.07
N GLY A 40 -7.56 -4.59 14.02
CA GLY A 40 -6.79 -4.67 15.27
C GLY A 40 -6.71 -3.35 16.01
N SER A 41 -6.05 -3.36 17.16
CA SER A 41 -5.73 -2.12 17.89
C SER A 41 -4.67 -1.31 17.12
N ASP A 42 -4.63 0.01 17.38
CA ASP A 42 -3.64 0.91 16.76
C ASP A 42 -2.20 0.41 16.94
N ILE A 43 -1.88 -0.12 18.13
CA ILE A 43 -0.58 -0.73 18.42
C ILE A 43 -0.30 -1.95 17.54
N PHE A 44 -1.31 -2.77 17.27
CA PHE A 44 -1.18 -3.94 16.39
C PHE A 44 -0.99 -3.50 14.95
N ILE A 45 -1.79 -2.54 14.48
CA ILE A 45 -1.70 -1.95 13.14
C ILE A 45 -0.30 -1.38 12.89
N GLU A 46 0.20 -0.56 13.83
CA GLU A 46 1.57 -0.01 13.79
C GLU A 46 2.64 -1.11 13.71
N ARG A 47 2.49 -2.17 14.51
CA ARG A 47 3.43 -3.30 14.51
C ARG A 47 3.41 -4.05 13.18
N VAL A 48 2.25 -4.25 12.56
CA VAL A 48 2.12 -4.88 11.24
C VAL A 48 2.74 -3.98 10.17
N LYS A 49 2.47 -2.67 10.22
CA LYS A 49 3.08 -1.68 9.32
C LYS A 49 4.62 -1.76 9.38
N LEU A 50 5.19 -1.70 10.57
CA LEU A 50 6.64 -1.75 10.77
C LEU A 50 7.28 -3.08 10.33
N ARG A 51 6.65 -4.22 10.65
CA ARG A 51 7.23 -5.54 10.37
C ARG A 51 7.01 -6.02 8.95
N CYS A 52 5.84 -5.72 8.38
CA CYS A 52 5.42 -6.36 7.13
C CYS A 52 5.53 -5.43 5.91
N LEU A 53 5.47 -4.10 6.11
CA LEU A 53 5.34 -3.15 5.02
C LEU A 53 6.60 -2.31 4.78
N ASN A 54 7.35 -1.95 5.82
CA ASN A 54 8.47 -0.99 5.69
C ASN A 54 9.73 -1.50 4.97
N ASN A 55 9.87 -2.79 4.66
CA ASN A 55 11.13 -3.30 4.08
C ASN A 55 10.99 -4.40 3.02
N ARG A 56 9.81 -4.64 2.48
CA ARG A 56 9.64 -5.67 1.44
C ARG A 56 9.43 -5.03 0.07
N LYS A 57 10.23 -5.48 -0.91
CA LYS A 57 9.82 -5.40 -2.32
C LYS A 57 8.45 -6.04 -2.38
N LEU A 58 7.42 -5.24 -2.71
CA LEU A 58 6.06 -5.71 -2.83
C LEU A 58 6.02 -6.80 -3.90
N ASP A 59 5.81 -8.03 -3.44
CA ASP A 59 5.74 -9.18 -4.30
C ASP A 59 4.54 -9.04 -5.24
N ARG A 60 4.75 -9.33 -6.52
CA ARG A 60 3.68 -9.34 -7.54
C ARG A 60 2.58 -10.35 -7.20
N GLU A 61 2.92 -11.38 -6.45
CA GLU A 61 2.00 -12.46 -6.06
C GLU A 61 1.07 -12.09 -4.90
N LEU A 62 1.28 -10.93 -4.27
CA LEU A 62 0.46 -10.46 -3.14
C LEU A 62 -0.22 -9.12 -3.45
N PRO A 63 -1.25 -9.09 -4.32
CA PRO A 63 -1.95 -7.86 -4.69
C PRO A 63 -2.60 -7.15 -3.50
N GLY A 64 -2.99 -7.88 -2.45
CA GLY A 64 -3.52 -7.32 -1.21
C GLY A 64 -2.51 -6.46 -0.44
N LEU A 65 -1.22 -6.79 -0.46
CA LEU A 65 -0.18 -5.97 0.17
C LEU A 65 0.04 -4.64 -0.57
N ARG A 66 -0.23 -4.61 -1.88
CA ARG A 66 -0.16 -3.38 -2.66
C ARG A 66 -1.31 -2.43 -2.30
N ALA A 67 -2.52 -2.95 -2.11
CA ALA A 67 -3.66 -2.19 -1.62
C ALA A 67 -3.45 -1.69 -0.19
N LEU A 68 -2.88 -2.52 0.69
CA LEU A 68 -2.51 -2.17 2.06
C LEU A 68 -1.48 -1.04 2.11
N ASN A 69 -0.40 -1.12 1.35
CA ASN A 69 0.59 -0.05 1.25
C ASN A 69 -0.02 1.23 0.64
N ALA A 70 -0.99 1.07 -0.21
CA ALA A 70 -1.68 2.17 -0.82
C ALA A 70 -2.60 2.92 0.17
N ASN A 71 -3.05 2.29 1.24
CA ASN A 71 -3.95 2.86 2.27
C ASN A 71 -3.20 3.42 3.50
N LEU A 72 -1.88 3.42 3.52
CA LEU A 72 -1.10 4.02 4.59
C LEU A 72 -1.14 5.56 4.50
N ASP A 73 -1.33 6.23 5.64
CA ASP A 73 -1.64 7.65 5.81
C ASP A 73 -0.63 8.68 5.27
N HIS A 74 0.42 8.23 4.59
CA HIS A 74 1.49 9.10 4.06
C HIS A 74 1.73 8.88 2.57
N ARG A 75 0.64 8.93 1.78
CA ARG A 75 0.80 8.89 0.32
C ARG A 75 1.22 10.25 -0.20
N PRO A 76 2.37 10.34 -0.86
CA PRO A 76 2.70 11.57 -1.55
C PRO A 76 1.70 11.81 -2.70
N ALA A 77 1.17 13.02 -2.79
CA ALA A 77 0.35 13.39 -3.94
C ALA A 77 1.19 13.36 -5.23
N ILE A 78 0.56 12.99 -6.36
CA ILE A 78 1.28 12.93 -7.66
C ILE A 78 1.98 14.24 -7.98
N ASN A 79 1.39 15.37 -7.60
CA ASN A 79 1.98 16.69 -7.79
C ASN A 79 3.27 16.89 -6.96
N GLN A 80 3.36 16.33 -5.76
CA GLN A 80 4.58 16.35 -4.94
C GLN A 80 5.68 15.50 -5.57
N ILE A 81 5.33 14.28 -6.03
CA ILE A 81 6.26 13.41 -6.75
C ILE A 81 6.79 14.12 -8.01
N LYS A 82 5.89 14.73 -8.79
CA LYS A 82 6.23 15.47 -10.00
C LYS A 82 7.18 16.64 -9.69
N ALA A 83 6.86 17.48 -8.70
CA ALA A 83 7.67 18.60 -8.31
C ALA A 83 9.08 18.18 -7.83
N THR A 84 9.17 17.06 -7.09
CA THR A 84 10.45 16.53 -6.61
C THR A 84 11.26 15.93 -7.74
N ALA A 85 10.64 15.18 -8.65
CA ALA A 85 11.30 14.63 -9.83
C ALA A 85 11.78 15.74 -10.80
N GLU A 86 11.00 16.80 -10.98
CA GLU A 86 11.40 17.97 -11.80
C GLU A 86 12.57 18.75 -11.23
N LYS A 87 12.71 18.79 -9.91
CA LYS A 87 13.89 19.41 -9.25
C LYS A 87 15.17 18.62 -9.50
N VAL A 88 15.08 17.30 -9.59
CA VAL A 88 16.24 16.41 -9.76
C VAL A 88 16.61 16.26 -11.25
N PHE A 89 15.63 16.04 -12.12
CA PHE A 89 15.85 15.73 -13.53
C PHE A 89 15.59 16.88 -14.50
N GLY A 90 15.15 18.02 -13.98
CA GLY A 90 14.79 19.19 -14.79
C GLY A 90 13.33 19.18 -15.26
N LYS A 91 12.78 20.38 -15.41
CA LYS A 91 11.42 20.60 -15.93
C LYS A 91 11.35 20.12 -17.39
N ARG A 92 10.26 19.44 -17.73
CA ARG A 92 9.98 18.92 -19.08
C ARG A 92 10.92 17.81 -19.58
N SER A 93 11.77 17.24 -18.73
CA SER A 93 12.55 16.07 -19.10
C SER A 93 11.64 14.85 -19.28
N GLY A 94 11.79 14.10 -20.38
CA GLY A 94 11.09 12.82 -20.57
C GLY A 94 11.41 11.82 -19.45
N LEU A 95 12.60 11.91 -18.87
CA LEU A 95 13.03 11.10 -17.74
C LEU A 95 12.25 11.46 -16.47
N SER A 96 12.13 12.76 -16.15
CA SER A 96 11.35 13.26 -15.01
C SER A 96 9.90 12.76 -15.08
N ARG A 97 9.28 12.87 -16.26
CA ARG A 97 7.92 12.39 -16.50
C ARG A 97 7.78 10.88 -16.26
N ASN A 98 8.68 10.08 -16.80
CA ASN A 98 8.65 8.63 -16.68
C ASN A 98 8.92 8.17 -15.23
N VAL A 99 9.87 8.80 -14.54
CA VAL A 99 10.14 8.56 -13.12
C VAL A 99 8.94 8.95 -12.26
N THR A 100 8.26 10.07 -12.57
CA THR A 100 7.03 10.45 -11.86
C THR A 100 5.94 9.41 -12.02
N MET A 101 5.72 8.88 -13.23
CA MET A 101 4.73 7.81 -13.46
C MET A 101 5.09 6.52 -12.70
N TYR A 102 6.37 6.15 -12.69
CA TYR A 102 6.86 5.01 -11.93
C TYR A 102 6.62 5.15 -10.42
N LEU A 103 7.01 6.30 -9.83
CA LEU A 103 6.83 6.56 -8.40
C LEU A 103 5.35 6.74 -8.02
N ALA A 104 4.55 7.38 -8.88
CA ALA A 104 3.11 7.49 -8.69
C ALA A 104 2.46 6.10 -8.63
N HIS A 105 2.78 5.22 -9.58
CA HIS A 105 2.27 3.84 -9.56
C HIS A 105 2.71 3.07 -8.31
N LYS A 106 3.94 3.32 -7.85
CA LYS A 106 4.51 2.62 -6.68
C LYS A 106 3.90 3.07 -5.35
N TYR A 107 3.62 4.37 -5.19
CA TYR A 107 3.34 4.98 -3.89
C TYR A 107 1.95 5.63 -3.73
N THR A 108 1.27 6.03 -4.81
CA THR A 108 0.01 6.75 -4.66
C THR A 108 -1.23 5.85 -4.62
N GLY A 109 -1.10 4.60 -5.08
CA GLY A 109 -2.23 3.68 -5.23
C GLY A 109 -3.21 4.04 -6.36
N ASN A 110 -2.94 5.09 -7.12
CA ASN A 110 -3.74 5.47 -8.28
C ASN A 110 -3.70 4.39 -9.36
N LYS A 111 -4.83 4.22 -10.05
CA LYS A 111 -4.91 3.33 -11.21
C LYS A 111 -4.07 3.88 -12.36
N LEU A 112 -3.58 2.99 -13.22
CA LEU A 112 -2.80 3.39 -14.42
C LEU A 112 -3.55 4.37 -15.32
N GLU A 113 -4.87 4.25 -15.37
CA GLU A 113 -5.76 5.15 -16.12
C GLU A 113 -5.73 6.58 -15.53
N GLU A 114 -5.84 6.72 -14.22
CA GLU A 114 -5.80 8.01 -13.52
C GLU A 114 -4.43 8.69 -13.69
N ILE A 115 -3.35 7.91 -13.57
CA ILE A 115 -2.00 8.41 -13.86
C ILE A 115 -1.90 8.84 -15.32
N GLY A 116 -2.46 8.04 -16.24
CA GLY A 116 -2.46 8.33 -17.67
C GLY A 116 -3.15 9.64 -18.01
N GLN A 117 -4.31 9.91 -17.41
CA GLN A 117 -5.06 11.15 -17.60
C GLN A 117 -4.22 12.39 -17.25
N ILE A 118 -3.45 12.34 -16.16
CA ILE A 118 -2.58 13.46 -15.74
C ILE A 118 -1.48 13.76 -16.77
N PHE A 119 -0.99 12.73 -17.46
CA PHE A 119 0.11 12.86 -18.41
C PHE A 119 -0.33 12.82 -19.88
N GLY A 120 -1.63 12.74 -20.15
CA GLY A 120 -2.19 12.64 -21.50
C GLY A 120 -1.80 11.33 -22.21
N LEU A 121 -1.77 10.22 -21.46
CA LEU A 121 -1.41 8.88 -21.97
C LEU A 121 -2.52 7.86 -21.65
N GLY A 122 -2.67 6.86 -22.50
CA GLY A 122 -3.46 5.68 -22.17
C GLY A 122 -2.73 4.74 -21.18
N MET A 123 -3.46 3.79 -20.61
CA MET A 123 -2.93 2.78 -19.67
C MET A 123 -1.68 2.05 -20.21
N SER A 124 -1.71 1.66 -21.49
CA SER A 124 -0.60 0.96 -22.14
C SER A 124 0.66 1.83 -22.21
N GLY A 125 0.49 3.13 -22.47
CA GLY A 125 1.58 4.10 -22.49
C GLY A 125 2.23 4.28 -21.12
N VAL A 126 1.41 4.37 -20.05
CA VAL A 126 1.91 4.44 -18.66
C VAL A 126 2.63 3.15 -18.28
N SER A 127 2.04 1.99 -18.54
CA SER A 127 2.65 0.68 -18.25
C SER A 127 4.01 0.51 -18.97
N SER A 128 4.07 0.90 -20.24
CA SER A 128 5.31 0.87 -21.01
C SER A 128 6.38 1.82 -20.46
N ALA A 129 5.99 3.01 -20.01
CA ALA A 129 6.89 3.97 -19.39
C ALA A 129 7.47 3.45 -18.07
N ILE A 130 6.60 2.86 -17.22
CA ILE A 130 6.99 2.24 -15.95
C ILE A 130 7.99 1.11 -16.18
N SER A 131 7.67 0.15 -17.06
CA SER A 131 8.55 -0.99 -17.36
C SER A 131 9.89 -0.56 -17.94
N ARG A 132 9.90 0.52 -18.73
CA ARG A 132 11.14 1.09 -19.27
C ARG A 132 12.01 1.67 -18.15
N ILE A 133 11.42 2.43 -17.23
CA ILE A 133 12.16 3.01 -16.11
C ILE A 133 12.68 1.93 -15.16
N GLU A 134 11.90 0.91 -14.83
CA GLU A 134 12.36 -0.23 -14.02
C GLU A 134 13.60 -0.88 -14.61
N LYS A 135 13.61 -1.11 -15.94
CA LYS A 135 14.77 -1.67 -16.64
C LYS A 135 15.98 -0.74 -16.61
N ILE A 136 15.78 0.57 -16.70
CA ILE A 136 16.90 1.52 -16.65
C ILE A 136 17.46 1.61 -15.23
N ILE A 137 16.60 1.70 -14.20
CA ILE A 137 17.03 1.73 -12.79
C ILE A 137 17.83 0.47 -12.42
N SER A 138 17.47 -0.70 -12.98
CA SER A 138 18.20 -1.93 -12.70
C SER A 138 19.60 -1.99 -13.35
N ARG A 139 19.86 -1.18 -14.38
CA ARG A 139 21.13 -1.15 -15.14
C ARG A 139 22.00 0.04 -14.82
N ASP A 140 21.38 1.17 -14.46
CA ASP A 140 22.08 2.42 -14.18
C ASP A 140 22.03 2.73 -12.68
N LEU A 141 23.17 2.50 -12.02
CA LEU A 141 23.33 2.75 -10.58
C LEU A 141 23.12 4.21 -10.20
N LYS A 142 23.53 5.16 -11.07
CA LYS A 142 23.37 6.60 -10.81
C LYS A 142 21.89 6.99 -10.82
N LEU A 143 21.14 6.53 -11.81
CA LEU A 143 19.70 6.75 -11.85
C LEU A 143 18.99 6.09 -10.66
N GLY A 144 19.40 4.89 -10.28
CA GLY A 144 18.87 4.20 -9.10
C GLY A 144 19.09 4.99 -7.81
N GLN A 145 20.25 5.62 -7.63
CA GLN A 145 20.54 6.48 -6.48
C GLN A 145 19.69 7.75 -6.49
N LEU A 146 19.56 8.43 -7.62
CA LEU A 146 18.71 9.61 -7.75
C LEU A 146 17.23 9.32 -7.46
N VAL A 147 16.73 8.18 -7.89
CA VAL A 147 15.36 7.76 -7.60
C VAL A 147 15.19 7.49 -6.10
N LYS A 148 16.17 6.87 -5.43
CA LYS A 148 16.16 6.69 -3.97
C LYS A 148 16.17 8.02 -3.22
N GLU A 149 16.97 9.01 -3.65
CA GLU A 149 16.95 10.34 -3.05
C GLU A 149 15.57 11.01 -3.16
N ILE A 150 14.87 10.81 -4.28
CA ILE A 150 13.49 11.29 -4.43
C ILE A 150 12.57 10.58 -3.45
N GLU A 151 12.67 9.26 -3.34
CA GLU A 151 11.89 8.47 -2.38
C GLU A 151 12.11 8.96 -0.94
N GLU A 152 13.35 9.16 -0.52
CA GLU A 152 13.67 9.69 0.80
C GLU A 152 13.09 11.09 1.06
N LYS A 153 13.07 11.95 0.04
CA LYS A 153 12.50 13.31 0.15
C LYS A 153 10.97 13.32 0.19
N LEU A 154 10.32 12.29 -0.32
CA LEU A 154 8.86 12.16 -0.33
C LEU A 154 8.31 11.64 1.00
N PHE A 155 9.13 10.90 1.76
CA PHE A 155 8.73 10.25 3.02
C PHE A 155 9.40 10.85 4.27
N ARG A 156 10.02 11.99 4.13
CA ARG A 156 10.49 12.85 5.24
C ARG A 156 9.41 13.79 5.70
#